data_197e1d60c7bb0c6245d9a23f95762efc
#
_entry.id   197e1d60c7bb0c6245d9a23f95762efc
#
_cell.length_a   1.000
_cell.length_b   1.000
_cell.length_c   1.000
_cell.angle_alpha   90.00
_cell.angle_beta   90.00
_cell.angle_gamma   90.00
#
_symmetry.space_group_name_H-M   'P 1'
#
loop_
_entity.id
_entity.type
_entity.pdbx_description
1 polymer ?
#
loop_
_entity_poly.entity_id
_entity_poly.type
_entity_poly.pdbx_seq_one_letter_code
_entity_poly.pdbx_strand_id
1 'polypeptide(L)'
;MKPVIVIIACTIALLAGGIQFEHNFNSALQKAEKQNKEVMMMYSAPWCPECNYMKEVVFKNKNVLAYIQKHFIVLSLDIQKDKLPKGFDFIGIPTFFFLDKKTKEKDKIIGGSKADVFLQKLKAVK
;
A
#
# COMPACT_ATOMS: atom_id res chain seq x y z
N MET A 1 35.47 13.03 -34.94
CA MET A 1 34.96 12.56 -33.66
C MET A 1 33.47 12.23 -33.78
N LYS A 2 33.15 10.96 -33.63
CA LYS A 2 31.73 10.55 -33.62
C LYS A 2 31.18 10.70 -32.21
N PRO A 3 30.03 11.37 -32.00
CA PRO A 3 29.44 11.41 -30.69
C PRO A 3 28.95 10.00 -30.30
N VAL A 4 29.40 9.54 -29.15
CA VAL A 4 28.86 8.31 -28.56
C VAL A 4 27.53 8.67 -27.95
N ILE A 5 26.46 8.30 -28.62
CA ILE A 5 25.10 8.40 -28.03
C ILE A 5 24.98 7.27 -27.03
N VAL A 6 25.16 7.59 -25.76
CA VAL A 6 24.84 6.67 -24.67
C VAL A 6 23.33 6.68 -24.57
N ILE A 7 22.68 5.72 -25.20
CA ILE A 7 21.28 5.44 -24.97
C ILE A 7 21.20 4.79 -23.57
N ILE A 8 20.94 5.60 -22.58
CA ILE A 8 20.52 5.07 -21.28
C ILE A 8 19.14 4.47 -21.52
N ALA A 9 19.12 3.18 -21.81
CA ALA A 9 17.87 2.44 -21.76
C ALA A 9 17.40 2.48 -20.30
N CYS A 10 16.49 3.38 -20.00
CA CYS A 10 15.74 3.35 -18.77
C CYS A 10 14.86 2.09 -18.82
N THR A 11 15.42 0.96 -18.41
CA THR A 11 14.64 -0.24 -18.17
C THR A 11 13.70 0.09 -17.02
N ILE A 12 12.50 0.53 -17.36
CA ILE A 12 11.39 0.46 -16.43
C ILE A 12 11.21 -1.02 -16.15
N ALA A 13 11.78 -1.48 -15.05
CA ALA A 13 11.48 -2.79 -14.54
C ALA A 13 10.00 -2.76 -14.17
N LEU A 14 9.15 -3.19 -15.09
CA LEU A 14 7.81 -3.63 -14.80
C LEU A 14 7.99 -4.76 -13.77
N LEU A 15 7.82 -4.43 -12.50
CA LEU A 15 7.75 -5.43 -11.45
C LEU A 15 6.49 -6.25 -11.73
N ALA A 16 6.66 -7.32 -12.53
CA ALA A 16 5.65 -8.36 -12.75
C ALA A 16 5.50 -9.18 -11.46
N GLY A 17 5.12 -8.51 -10.35
CA GLY A 17 4.93 -9.12 -9.06
C GLY A 17 3.74 -8.50 -8.33
N GLY A 18 3.27 -9.19 -7.29
CA GLY A 18 2.23 -8.70 -6.41
C GLY A 18 2.66 -7.47 -5.59
N ILE A 19 1.83 -7.09 -4.66
CA ILE A 19 2.14 -6.02 -3.72
C ILE A 19 3.38 -6.38 -2.91
N GLN A 20 4.35 -5.47 -2.87
CA GLN A 20 5.47 -5.55 -1.96
C GLN A 20 5.10 -4.86 -0.65
N PHE A 21 4.89 -5.66 0.39
CA PHE A 21 4.52 -5.14 1.70
C PHE A 21 5.76 -4.66 2.45
N GLU A 22 5.70 -3.43 2.92
CA GLU A 22 6.59 -2.96 3.98
C GLU A 22 6.04 -3.42 5.34
N HIS A 23 6.93 -3.64 6.29
CA HIS A 23 6.58 -4.08 7.65
C HIS A 23 7.11 -3.15 8.74
N ASN A 24 7.77 -2.08 8.35
CA ASN A 24 8.29 -1.06 9.25
C ASN A 24 7.78 0.31 8.86
N PHE A 25 7.21 1.01 9.82
CA PHE A 25 6.58 2.32 9.59
C PHE A 25 7.57 3.33 8.98
N ASN A 26 8.75 3.47 9.59
CA ASN A 26 9.74 4.44 9.12
C ASN A 26 10.26 4.10 7.72
N SER A 27 10.49 2.82 7.43
CA SER A 27 10.92 2.37 6.10
C SER A 27 9.86 2.67 5.04
N ALA A 28 8.59 2.47 5.36
CA ALA A 28 7.49 2.79 4.46
C ALA A 28 7.41 4.28 4.15
N LEU A 29 7.58 5.12 5.17
CA LEU A 29 7.60 6.59 4.99
C LEU A 29 8.75 7.05 4.10
N GLN A 30 9.95 6.52 4.31
CA GLN A 30 11.13 6.86 3.50
C GLN A 30 10.94 6.45 2.04
N LYS A 31 10.42 5.25 1.81
CA LYS A 31 10.16 4.74 0.47
C LYS A 31 9.08 5.55 -0.26
N ALA A 32 8.02 5.92 0.45
CA ALA A 32 6.96 6.77 -0.09
C ALA A 32 7.49 8.13 -0.51
N GLU A 33 8.33 8.76 0.31
CA GLU A 33 8.97 10.04 -0.01
C GLU A 33 9.84 9.94 -1.27
N LYS A 34 10.71 8.91 -1.34
CA LYS A 34 11.59 8.69 -2.50
C LYS A 34 10.82 8.46 -3.79
N GLN A 35 9.69 7.78 -3.74
CA GLN A 35 8.89 7.44 -4.91
C GLN A 35 7.74 8.42 -5.17
N ASN A 36 7.62 9.45 -4.35
CA ASN A 36 6.52 10.42 -4.41
C ASN A 36 5.14 9.73 -4.38
N LYS A 37 5.00 8.79 -3.47
CA LYS A 37 3.76 8.04 -3.22
C LYS A 37 3.27 8.29 -1.80
N GLU A 38 2.03 7.94 -1.55
CA GLU A 38 1.46 7.96 -0.21
C GLU A 38 1.56 6.57 0.44
N VAL A 39 1.45 6.50 1.75
CA VAL A 39 1.41 5.23 2.46
C VAL A 39 -0.03 4.79 2.67
N MET A 40 -0.33 3.57 2.25
CA MET A 40 -1.52 2.83 2.67
C MET A 40 -1.09 1.84 3.75
N MET A 41 -1.49 2.10 4.99
CA MET A 41 -1.15 1.24 6.13
C MET A 41 -2.30 0.33 6.47
N MET A 42 -2.08 -0.98 6.40
CA MET A 42 -3.07 -2.00 6.72
C MET A 42 -2.78 -2.59 8.09
N TYR A 43 -3.76 -2.52 8.98
CA TYR A 43 -3.77 -3.29 10.22
C TYR A 43 -4.43 -4.64 9.95
N SER A 44 -3.74 -5.71 10.30
CA SER A 44 -4.19 -7.08 10.04
C SER A 44 -3.66 -8.06 11.10
N ALA A 45 -4.00 -9.33 10.95
CA ALA A 45 -3.45 -10.42 11.74
C ALA A 45 -3.49 -11.71 10.93
N PRO A 46 -2.58 -12.68 11.18
CA PRO A 46 -2.54 -13.94 10.43
C PRO A 46 -3.81 -14.78 10.54
N TRP A 47 -4.51 -14.67 11.66
CA TRP A 47 -5.74 -15.41 11.95
C TRP A 47 -7.01 -14.76 11.41
N CYS A 48 -6.91 -13.61 10.77
CA CYS A 48 -8.05 -12.85 10.25
C CYS A 48 -8.40 -13.30 8.81
N PRO A 49 -9.51 -14.02 8.59
CA PRO A 49 -9.88 -14.51 7.25
C PRO A 49 -10.10 -13.38 6.26
N GLU A 50 -10.74 -12.30 6.68
CA GLU A 50 -11.03 -11.14 5.83
C GLU A 50 -9.74 -10.40 5.42
N CYS A 51 -8.76 -10.31 6.34
CA CYS A 51 -7.45 -9.76 6.03
C CYS A 51 -6.72 -10.60 4.98
N ASN A 52 -6.76 -11.93 5.13
CA ASN A 52 -6.15 -12.86 4.18
C ASN A 52 -6.84 -12.81 2.82
N TYR A 53 -8.16 -12.70 2.79
CA TYR A 53 -8.91 -12.50 1.55
C TYR A 53 -8.47 -11.22 0.81
N MET A 54 -8.29 -10.13 1.53
CA MET A 54 -7.80 -8.89 0.93
C MET A 54 -6.41 -9.07 0.30
N LYS A 55 -5.49 -9.71 1.02
CA LYS A 55 -4.10 -9.91 0.55
C LYS A 55 -4.01 -10.93 -0.59
N GLU A 56 -4.74 -12.02 -0.50
CA GLU A 56 -4.61 -13.16 -1.42
C GLU A 56 -5.51 -13.06 -2.65
N VAL A 57 -6.61 -12.35 -2.58
CA VAL A 57 -7.58 -12.23 -3.67
C VAL A 57 -7.68 -10.79 -4.17
N VAL A 58 -8.08 -9.86 -3.32
CA VAL A 58 -8.39 -8.48 -3.74
C VAL A 58 -7.13 -7.76 -4.25
N PHE A 59 -6.03 -7.84 -3.53
CA PHE A 59 -4.77 -7.18 -3.92
C PHE A 59 -4.11 -7.82 -5.14
N LYS A 60 -4.48 -9.04 -5.50
CA LYS A 60 -4.03 -9.70 -6.73
C LYS A 60 -4.91 -9.40 -7.94
N ASN A 61 -6.08 -8.80 -7.73
CA ASN A 61 -6.90 -8.35 -8.84
C ASN A 61 -6.11 -7.33 -9.68
N LYS A 62 -6.10 -7.53 -10.98
CA LYS A 62 -5.27 -6.76 -11.91
C LYS A 62 -5.47 -5.24 -11.79
N ASN A 63 -6.70 -4.79 -11.66
CA ASN A 63 -7.01 -3.36 -11.60
C ASN A 63 -6.68 -2.76 -10.22
N VAL A 64 -6.96 -3.49 -9.15
CA VAL A 64 -6.61 -3.09 -7.78
C VAL A 64 -5.10 -3.01 -7.63
N LEU A 65 -4.39 -4.05 -8.07
CA LEU A 65 -2.92 -4.11 -8.01
C LEU A 65 -2.28 -2.93 -8.74
N ALA A 66 -2.71 -2.66 -9.98
CA ALA A 66 -2.18 -1.56 -10.77
C ALA A 66 -2.40 -0.21 -10.10
N TYR A 67 -3.58 0.02 -9.54
CA TYR A 67 -3.91 1.25 -8.85
C TYR A 67 -3.06 1.44 -7.58
N ILE A 68 -2.96 0.40 -6.77
CA ILE A 68 -2.16 0.44 -5.53
C ILE A 68 -0.68 0.70 -5.86
N GLN A 69 -0.10 -0.04 -6.81
CA GLN A 69 1.30 0.13 -7.17
C GLN A 69 1.62 1.53 -7.70
N LYS A 70 0.67 2.15 -8.40
CA LYS A 70 0.86 3.50 -8.93
C LYS A 70 0.84 4.57 -7.84
N HIS A 71 0.01 4.42 -6.81
CA HIS A 71 -0.29 5.49 -5.86
C HIS A 71 0.28 5.30 -4.47
N PHE A 72 0.51 4.05 -4.04
CA PHE A 72 0.77 3.75 -2.65
C PHE A 72 2.00 2.88 -2.43
N ILE A 73 2.68 3.15 -1.33
CA ILE A 73 3.53 2.18 -0.64
C ILE A 73 2.64 1.48 0.40
N VAL A 74 2.61 0.17 0.38
CA VAL A 74 1.76 -0.61 1.29
C VAL A 74 2.56 -1.06 2.50
N LEU A 75 2.12 -0.63 3.67
CA LEU A 75 2.64 -1.05 4.96
C LEU A 75 1.63 -2.01 5.60
N SER A 76 2.06 -3.21 5.94
CA SER A 76 1.23 -4.19 6.64
C SER A 76 1.77 -4.40 8.04
N LEU A 77 0.97 -4.09 9.05
CA LEU A 77 1.29 -4.30 10.45
C LEU A 77 0.36 -5.34 11.08
N ASP A 78 0.97 -6.28 11.77
CA ASP A 78 0.27 -7.26 12.60
C ASP A 78 -0.06 -6.60 13.95
N ILE A 79 -1.35 -6.50 14.27
CA ILE A 79 -1.80 -5.81 15.48
C ILE A 79 -1.34 -6.47 16.78
N GLN A 80 -0.91 -7.73 16.72
CA GLN A 80 -0.44 -8.47 17.90
C GLN A 80 1.07 -8.46 18.04
N LYS A 81 1.80 -8.47 16.93
CA LYS A 81 3.27 -8.63 16.92
C LYS A 81 4.02 -7.33 16.69
N ASP A 82 3.47 -6.43 15.90
CA ASP A 82 4.15 -5.21 15.49
C ASP A 82 3.85 -4.06 16.45
N LYS A 83 4.81 -3.17 16.57
CA LYS A 83 4.58 -1.90 17.26
C LYS A 83 3.72 -1.00 16.38
N LEU A 84 2.54 -0.66 16.86
CA LEU A 84 1.63 0.22 16.14
C LEU A 84 1.99 1.69 16.39
N PRO A 85 2.02 2.52 15.33
CA PRO A 85 2.25 3.95 15.49
C PRO A 85 1.09 4.60 16.24
N LYS A 86 1.39 5.65 17.00
CA LYS A 86 0.37 6.42 17.73
C LYS A 86 -0.47 7.26 16.77
N GLY A 87 -1.74 7.46 17.12
CA GLY A 87 -2.64 8.34 16.38
C GLY A 87 -3.45 7.65 15.27
N PHE A 88 -3.45 6.31 15.24
CA PHE A 88 -4.20 5.53 14.25
C PHE A 88 -5.14 4.57 14.99
N ASP A 89 -6.30 5.08 15.35
CA ASP A 89 -7.31 4.32 16.09
C ASP A 89 -8.10 3.42 15.15
N PHE A 90 -8.35 2.19 15.59
CA PHE A 90 -9.12 1.23 14.82
C PHE A 90 -10.11 0.46 15.71
N ILE A 91 -11.20 0.02 15.12
CA ILE A 91 -12.25 -0.75 15.80
C ILE A 91 -12.29 -2.21 15.38
N GLY A 92 -11.57 -2.58 14.35
CA GLY A 92 -11.49 -3.93 13.84
C GLY A 92 -10.47 -4.03 12.70
N ILE A 93 -10.28 -5.23 12.21
CA ILE A 93 -9.36 -5.52 11.11
C ILE A 93 -10.08 -6.27 9.99
N PRO A 94 -9.69 -6.09 8.70
CA PRO A 94 -8.67 -5.15 8.27
C PRO A 94 -9.13 -3.70 8.36
N THR A 95 -8.20 -2.80 8.67
CA THR A 95 -8.40 -1.36 8.52
C THR A 95 -7.23 -0.81 7.71
N PHE A 96 -7.55 0.02 6.73
CA PHE A 96 -6.59 0.64 5.82
C PHE A 96 -6.55 2.13 6.12
N PHE A 97 -5.40 2.62 6.57
CA PHE A 97 -5.16 4.04 6.81
C PHE A 97 -4.41 4.65 5.64
N PHE A 98 -4.82 5.82 5.22
CA PHE A 98 -4.14 6.59 4.18
C PHE A 98 -3.47 7.81 4.83
N LEU A 99 -2.17 7.92 4.66
CA LEU A 99 -1.37 8.94 5.31
C LEU A 99 -1.09 10.11 4.35
N ASP A 100 -1.13 11.32 4.90
CA ASP A 100 -0.68 12.50 4.18
C ASP A 100 0.86 12.62 4.21
N LYS A 101 1.41 13.65 3.57
CA LYS A 101 2.86 13.91 3.55
C LYS A 101 3.43 14.27 4.92
N LYS A 102 2.59 14.65 5.87
CA LYS A 102 2.96 14.91 7.27
C LYS A 102 2.81 13.67 8.15
N THR A 103 2.58 12.51 7.53
CA THR A 103 2.44 11.21 8.19
C THR A 103 1.23 11.07 9.10
N LYS A 104 0.22 11.88 8.89
CA LYS A 104 -1.05 11.82 9.62
C LYS A 104 -2.12 11.12 8.77
N GLU A 105 -3.07 10.50 9.45
CA GLU A 105 -4.24 9.94 8.80
C GLU A 105 -5.03 11.03 8.08
N LYS A 106 -5.23 10.85 6.78
CA LYS A 106 -6.11 11.73 5.99
C LYS A 106 -7.41 11.04 5.61
N ASP A 107 -7.41 9.72 5.57
CA ASP A 107 -8.59 8.92 5.25
C ASP A 107 -8.39 7.48 5.74
N LYS A 108 -9.47 6.71 5.84
CA LYS A 108 -9.40 5.29 6.14
C LYS A 108 -10.55 4.49 5.55
N ILE A 109 -10.27 3.23 5.26
CA ILE A 109 -11.25 2.23 4.85
C ILE A 109 -11.31 1.16 5.95
N ILE A 110 -12.51 0.90 6.48
CA ILE A 110 -12.73 -0.09 7.52
C ILE A 110 -13.34 -1.35 6.89
N GLY A 111 -12.74 -2.49 7.16
CA GLY A 111 -13.20 -3.78 6.67
C GLY A 111 -12.74 -4.12 5.27
N GLY A 112 -12.97 -5.36 4.88
CA GLY A 112 -12.69 -5.85 3.53
C GLY A 112 -13.87 -5.66 2.60
N SER A 113 -13.62 -5.83 1.31
CA SER A 113 -14.64 -5.81 0.27
C SER A 113 -14.13 -6.52 -0.98
N LYS A 114 -15.04 -6.83 -1.90
CA LYS A 114 -14.67 -7.36 -3.22
C LYS A 114 -13.82 -6.36 -4.00
N ALA A 115 -13.08 -6.86 -4.97
CA ALA A 115 -12.10 -6.07 -5.70
C ALA A 115 -12.67 -4.81 -6.37
N ASP A 116 -13.82 -4.91 -7.02
CA ASP A 116 -14.47 -3.79 -7.69
C ASP A 116 -14.89 -2.69 -6.70
N VAL A 117 -15.45 -3.09 -5.57
CA VAL A 117 -15.86 -2.17 -4.50
C VAL A 117 -14.64 -1.53 -3.85
N PHE A 118 -13.60 -2.32 -3.56
CA PHE A 118 -12.38 -1.81 -2.98
C PHE A 118 -11.68 -0.79 -3.90
N LEU A 119 -11.64 -1.07 -5.20
CA LEU A 119 -11.09 -0.13 -6.18
C LEU A 119 -11.84 1.21 -6.17
N GLN A 120 -13.16 1.18 -6.11
CA GLN A 120 -13.97 2.40 -6.00
C GLN A 120 -13.65 3.18 -4.72
N LYS A 121 -13.49 2.48 -3.60
CA LYS A 121 -13.11 3.12 -2.33
C LYS A 121 -11.71 3.74 -2.39
N LEU A 122 -10.75 3.05 -3.01
CA LEU A 122 -9.40 3.58 -3.23
C LEU A 122 -9.42 4.88 -4.05
N LYS A 123 -10.19 4.91 -5.12
CA LYS A 123 -10.33 6.10 -5.97
C LYS A 123 -11.01 7.27 -5.26
N ALA A 124 -11.80 7.00 -4.23
CA ALA A 124 -12.47 8.01 -3.41
C ALA A 124 -11.62 8.52 -2.25
N VAL A 125 -10.45 7.96 -1.99
CA VAL A 125 -9.52 8.42 -0.95
C VAL A 125 -9.10 9.87 -1.23
N LYS A 126 -9.20 10.70 -0.20
CA LYS A 126 -8.87 12.14 -0.28
C LYS A 126 -7.41 12.43 -0.44
#